data_cff4862edd5d568bb2b6aa974b428c71
#
_entry.id   cff4862edd5d568bb2b6aa974b428c71
#
_cell.length_a   1.000
_cell.length_b   1.000
_cell.length_c   1.000
_cell.angle_alpha   90.00
_cell.angle_beta   90.00
_cell.angle_gamma   90.00
#
_symmetry.space_group_name_H-M   'P 1'
#
loop_
_entity.id
_entity.type
_entity.pdbx_description
1 polymer ?
#
loop_
_entity_poly.entity_id
_entity_poly.type
_entity_poly.pdbx_seq_one_letter_code
_entity_poly.pdbx_strand_id
1 'polypeptide(L)'
;MDQFWFYFNLGFSHVLDINGLDHFYFLIALSLPLTFKEIRKLIWWVTLFTIGHTFSLFQFYKNIDKQSESWIEFLIPITIILTCSSTFFKNQKENRRIGTIFLLSFFTLFFGLIHGLGFGRYFSKIVLDTNQYQPLLEFALGIEIAQLIIVF
;
A
#
# COMPACT_ATOMS: atom_id res chain seq x y z
N MET A 1 -6.27 -17.11 -20.63
CA MET A 1 -5.29 -16.60 -19.63
C MET A 1 -5.81 -17.06 -18.30
N ASP A 2 -5.01 -17.76 -17.53
CA ASP A 2 -5.48 -18.27 -16.24
C ASP A 2 -5.90 -17.11 -15.35
N GLN A 3 -6.96 -17.24 -14.61
CA GLN A 3 -7.55 -16.22 -13.75
C GLN A 3 -6.48 -15.65 -12.78
N PHE A 4 -5.64 -16.53 -12.27
CA PHE A 4 -4.48 -16.16 -11.42
C PHE A 4 -3.61 -15.07 -12.07
N TRP A 5 -3.13 -15.29 -13.29
CA TRP A 5 -2.25 -14.33 -13.96
C TRP A 5 -2.91 -13.00 -14.28
N PHE A 6 -4.23 -13.01 -14.48
CA PHE A 6 -4.98 -11.77 -14.70
C PHE A 6 -4.94 -10.88 -13.45
N TYR A 7 -5.34 -11.38 -12.28
CA TYR A 7 -5.37 -10.58 -11.05
C TYR A 7 -3.98 -10.30 -10.50
N PHE A 8 -3.04 -11.23 -10.63
CA PHE A 8 -1.64 -10.98 -10.27
C PHE A 8 -1.06 -9.82 -11.10
N ASN A 9 -1.19 -9.85 -12.43
CA ASN A 9 -0.69 -8.78 -13.29
C ASN A 9 -1.43 -7.46 -13.04
N LEU A 10 -2.70 -7.49 -12.68
CA LEU A 10 -3.46 -6.30 -12.31
C LEU A 10 -2.84 -5.63 -11.08
N GLY A 11 -2.55 -6.39 -10.02
CA GLY A 11 -1.91 -5.87 -8.82
C GLY A 11 -0.48 -5.39 -9.07
N PHE A 12 0.27 -6.16 -9.84
CA PHE A 12 1.64 -5.82 -10.21
C PHE A 12 1.72 -4.52 -11.03
N SER A 13 0.88 -4.38 -12.05
CA SER A 13 0.82 -3.20 -12.90
C SER A 13 0.28 -1.98 -12.16
N HIS A 14 -0.65 -2.17 -11.21
CA HIS A 14 -1.21 -1.10 -10.40
C HIS A 14 -0.13 -0.35 -9.61
N VAL A 15 0.81 -1.07 -9.02
CA VAL A 15 1.93 -0.47 -8.27
C VAL A 15 2.94 0.23 -9.18
N LEU A 16 3.15 -0.31 -10.39
CA LEU A 16 4.12 0.19 -11.37
C LEU A 16 3.52 1.19 -12.37
N ASP A 17 2.26 1.59 -12.18
CA ASP A 17 1.60 2.54 -13.07
C ASP A 17 2.28 3.92 -13.00
N ILE A 18 2.83 4.35 -14.15
CA ILE A 18 3.50 5.66 -14.29
C ILE A 18 2.50 6.82 -14.10
N ASN A 19 1.20 6.59 -14.33
CA ASN A 19 0.18 7.61 -14.13
C ASN A 19 -0.27 7.73 -12.65
N GLY A 20 0.10 6.76 -11.82
CA GLY A 20 -0.21 6.71 -10.39
C GLY A 20 1.03 6.40 -9.56
N LEU A 21 1.98 7.35 -9.47
CA LEU A 21 3.28 7.18 -8.78
C LEU A 21 3.19 7.26 -7.25
N ASP A 22 2.02 7.25 -6.68
CA ASP A 22 1.76 7.35 -5.24
C ASP A 22 2.43 6.20 -4.44
N HIS A 23 2.31 4.96 -4.92
CA HIS A 23 3.03 3.81 -4.33
C HIS A 23 4.54 3.99 -4.38
N PHE A 24 5.06 4.44 -5.51
CA PHE A 24 6.49 4.67 -5.70
C PHE A 24 7.03 5.73 -4.72
N TYR A 25 6.37 6.89 -4.64
CA TYR A 25 6.77 7.95 -3.70
C TYR A 25 6.64 7.52 -2.25
N PHE A 26 5.58 6.78 -1.91
CA PHE A 26 5.40 6.24 -0.57
C PHE A 26 6.53 5.27 -0.19
N LEU A 27 6.87 4.33 -1.06
CA LEU A 27 7.92 3.35 -0.82
C LEU A 27 9.31 4.00 -0.69
N ILE A 28 9.61 5.01 -1.52
CA ILE A 28 10.84 5.81 -1.36
C ILE A 28 10.83 6.49 0.01
N ALA A 29 9.76 7.20 0.38
CA ALA A 29 9.65 7.89 1.67
C ALA A 29 9.84 6.92 2.84
N LEU A 30 9.32 5.70 2.74
CA LEU A 30 9.42 4.65 3.74
C LEU A 30 10.84 4.09 3.85
N SER A 31 11.55 3.97 2.73
CA SER A 31 12.89 3.37 2.66
C SER A 31 14.02 4.33 3.05
N LEU A 32 13.86 5.64 2.79
CA LEU A 32 14.89 6.66 3.03
C LEU A 32 15.53 6.64 4.45
N PRO A 33 14.79 6.44 5.56
CA PRO A 33 15.38 6.46 6.90
C PRO A 33 16.08 5.16 7.28
N LEU A 34 16.03 4.14 6.42
CA LEU A 34 16.53 2.81 6.72
C LEU A 34 17.91 2.56 6.09
N THR A 35 18.72 1.79 6.79
CA THR A 35 20.00 1.28 6.29
C THR A 35 19.81 -0.14 5.74
N PHE A 36 20.73 -0.60 4.90
CA PHE A 36 20.73 -1.98 4.39
C PHE A 36 20.66 -3.06 5.48
N LYS A 37 21.12 -2.75 6.70
CA LYS A 37 21.01 -3.66 7.84
C LYS A 37 19.58 -3.81 8.37
N GLU A 38 18.70 -2.90 8.02
CA GLU A 38 17.33 -2.83 8.49
C GLU A 38 16.30 -3.32 7.46
N ILE A 39 16.77 -3.98 6.41
CA ILE A 39 15.95 -4.48 5.30
C ILE A 39 14.74 -5.32 5.77
N ARG A 40 14.91 -6.08 6.87
CA ARG A 40 13.81 -6.87 7.45
C ARG A 40 12.66 -5.99 7.94
N LYS A 41 12.95 -4.79 8.44
CA LYS A 41 11.92 -3.82 8.86
C LYS A 41 11.21 -3.26 7.65
N LEU A 42 11.96 -2.96 6.57
CA LEU A 42 11.37 -2.46 5.34
C LEU A 42 10.40 -3.48 4.75
N ILE A 43 10.81 -4.75 4.60
CA ILE A 43 9.93 -5.83 4.14
C ILE A 43 8.68 -5.92 5.02
N TRP A 44 8.83 -5.89 6.34
CA TRP A 44 7.70 -5.92 7.27
C TRP A 44 6.72 -4.76 7.05
N TRP A 45 7.22 -3.53 6.84
CA TRP A 45 6.35 -2.38 6.57
C TRP A 45 5.70 -2.46 5.21
N VAL A 46 6.39 -2.92 4.18
CA VAL A 46 5.82 -3.18 2.85
C VAL A 46 4.67 -4.18 2.96
N THR A 47 4.88 -5.30 3.65
CA THR A 47 3.83 -6.31 3.88
C THR A 47 2.65 -5.75 4.69
N LEU A 48 2.90 -4.94 5.71
CA LEU A 48 1.82 -4.28 6.47
C LEU A 48 0.99 -3.34 5.59
N PHE A 49 1.64 -2.61 4.69
CA PHE A 49 0.94 -1.78 3.72
C PHE A 49 0.05 -2.64 2.80
N THR A 50 0.58 -3.73 2.24
CA THR A 50 -0.20 -4.66 1.40
C THR A 50 -1.38 -5.26 2.16
N ILE A 51 -1.20 -5.63 3.42
CA ILE A 51 -2.29 -6.14 4.28
C ILE A 51 -3.38 -5.07 4.44
N GLY A 52 -3.02 -3.83 4.78
CA GLY A 52 -3.98 -2.72 4.90
C GLY A 52 -4.72 -2.45 3.59
N HIS A 53 -3.99 -2.39 2.48
CA HIS A 53 -4.51 -2.20 1.14
C HIS A 53 -5.54 -3.28 0.76
N THR A 54 -5.16 -4.53 0.93
CA THR A 54 -6.03 -5.67 0.60
C THR A 54 -7.25 -5.75 1.51
N PHE A 55 -7.07 -5.47 2.80
CA PHE A 55 -8.17 -5.45 3.76
C PHE A 55 -9.21 -4.38 3.43
N SER A 56 -8.78 -3.19 3.04
CA SER A 56 -9.70 -2.12 2.65
C SER A 56 -10.48 -2.47 1.39
N LEU A 57 -9.84 -3.08 0.40
CA LEU A 57 -10.53 -3.60 -0.78
C LEU A 57 -11.55 -4.65 -0.38
N PHE A 58 -11.16 -5.63 0.44
CA PHE A 58 -12.06 -6.69 0.89
C PHE A 58 -13.34 -6.16 1.53
N GLN A 59 -13.21 -5.17 2.42
CA GLN A 59 -14.32 -4.69 3.24
C GLN A 59 -15.18 -3.63 2.54
N PHE A 60 -14.57 -2.75 1.73
CA PHE A 60 -15.21 -1.51 1.32
C PHE A 60 -15.39 -1.31 -0.18
N TYR A 61 -14.80 -2.16 -1.05
CA TYR A 61 -14.78 -1.91 -2.49
C TYR A 61 -16.18 -1.72 -3.13
N LYS A 62 -17.22 -2.31 -2.55
CA LYS A 62 -18.61 -2.19 -3.05
C LYS A 62 -19.31 -0.89 -2.62
N ASN A 63 -18.79 -0.21 -1.60
CA ASN A 63 -19.48 0.90 -0.94
C ASN A 63 -18.86 2.27 -1.26
N ILE A 64 -17.88 2.34 -2.14
CA ILE A 64 -17.18 3.58 -2.48
C ILE A 64 -17.96 4.31 -3.58
N ASP A 65 -18.56 5.44 -3.24
CA ASP A 65 -19.19 6.36 -4.18
C ASP A 65 -18.19 7.39 -4.73
N LYS A 66 -18.64 8.20 -5.70
CA LYS A 66 -17.79 9.25 -6.31
C LYS A 66 -17.27 10.30 -5.33
N GLN A 67 -18.06 10.64 -4.32
CA GLN A 67 -17.70 11.67 -3.36
C GLN A 67 -16.63 11.15 -2.40
N SER A 68 -16.79 9.93 -1.94
CA SER A 68 -15.78 9.24 -1.11
C SER A 68 -14.46 9.05 -1.87
N GLU A 69 -14.50 8.71 -3.17
CA GLU A 69 -13.33 8.58 -4.03
C GLU A 69 -12.50 9.86 -4.06
N SER A 70 -13.12 11.02 -4.28
CA SER A 70 -12.42 12.31 -4.31
C SER A 70 -11.73 12.64 -2.98
N TRP A 71 -12.34 12.30 -1.84
CA TRP A 71 -11.71 12.44 -0.54
C TRP A 71 -10.53 11.50 -0.34
N ILE A 72 -10.65 10.27 -0.81
CA ILE A 72 -9.58 9.26 -0.73
C ILE A 72 -8.39 9.70 -1.58
N GLU A 73 -8.62 10.14 -2.83
CA GLU A 73 -7.58 10.66 -3.72
C GLU A 73 -6.85 11.87 -3.11
N PHE A 74 -7.56 12.71 -2.37
CA PHE A 74 -6.95 13.82 -1.63
C PHE A 74 -6.13 13.35 -0.42
N LEU A 75 -6.55 12.29 0.27
CA LEU A 75 -5.85 11.76 1.44
C LEU A 75 -4.55 11.03 1.08
N ILE A 76 -4.47 10.40 -0.10
CA ILE A 76 -3.28 9.66 -0.55
C ILE A 76 -2.02 10.54 -0.52
N PRO A 77 -1.94 11.70 -1.20
CA PRO A 77 -0.75 12.55 -1.16
C PRO A 77 -0.47 13.10 0.24
N ILE A 78 -1.49 13.34 1.06
CA ILE A 78 -1.29 13.75 2.46
C ILE A 78 -0.55 12.68 3.25
N THR A 79 -0.92 11.40 3.09
CA THR A 79 -0.23 10.30 3.78
C THR A 79 1.23 10.17 3.34
N ILE A 80 1.53 10.42 2.07
CA ILE A 80 2.90 10.44 1.55
C ILE A 80 3.70 11.60 2.18
N ILE A 81 3.13 12.81 2.22
CA ILE A 81 3.76 13.98 2.85
C ILE A 81 4.02 13.73 4.34
N LEU A 82 3.07 13.15 5.06
CA LEU A 82 3.23 12.81 6.47
C LEU A 82 4.35 11.78 6.68
N THR A 83 4.45 10.77 5.81
CA THR A 83 5.52 9.77 5.84
C THR A 83 6.87 10.43 5.61
N CYS A 84 7.00 11.27 4.59
CA CYS A 84 8.23 12.05 4.32
C CYS A 84 8.59 12.94 5.51
N SER A 85 7.63 13.70 6.04
CA SER A 85 7.86 14.60 7.17
C SER A 85 8.34 13.85 8.41
N SER A 86 7.72 12.72 8.74
CA SER A 86 8.12 11.89 9.87
C SER A 86 9.55 11.37 9.75
N THR A 87 10.01 11.17 8.52
CA THR A 87 11.37 10.74 8.19
C THR A 87 12.40 11.86 8.42
N PHE A 88 12.09 13.09 7.99
CA PHE A 88 12.98 14.25 8.13
C PHE A 88 13.15 14.72 9.58
N PHE A 89 12.08 14.68 10.37
CA PHE A 89 12.10 15.12 11.76
C PHE A 89 12.62 14.07 12.75
N LYS A 90 12.95 12.88 12.27
CA LYS A 90 13.38 11.78 13.12
C LYS A 90 14.84 11.94 13.54
N ASN A 91 15.07 12.25 14.81
CA ASN A 91 16.40 12.27 15.42
C ASN A 91 16.99 10.85 15.40
N GLN A 92 18.17 10.65 14.84
CA GLN A 92 18.82 9.33 14.66
C GLN A 92 18.93 8.50 15.95
N LYS A 93 18.92 9.14 17.11
CA LYS A 93 18.98 8.47 18.42
C LYS A 93 17.67 7.82 18.86
N GLU A 94 16.53 8.21 18.30
CA GLU A 94 15.21 7.67 18.66
C GLU A 94 14.81 6.39 17.89
N ASN A 95 15.53 6.06 16.83
CA ASN A 95 15.23 4.92 15.96
C ASN A 95 15.21 3.54 16.65
N ARG A 96 15.64 3.45 17.89
CA ARG A 96 15.75 2.18 18.63
C ARG A 96 14.63 1.95 19.66
N ARG A 97 13.73 2.89 19.85
CA ARG A 97 12.63 2.71 20.82
C ARG A 97 11.53 1.84 20.20
N ILE A 98 11.15 0.79 20.89
CA ILE A 98 10.07 -0.15 20.50
C ILE A 98 8.79 0.61 20.14
N GLY A 99 8.44 1.66 20.88
CA GLY A 99 7.29 2.52 20.62
C GLY A 99 7.31 3.20 19.25
N THR A 100 8.48 3.61 18.75
CA THR A 100 8.61 4.23 17.42
C THR A 100 8.36 3.23 16.29
N ILE A 101 8.86 2.00 16.45
CA ILE A 101 8.63 0.93 15.44
C ILE A 101 7.14 0.59 15.39
N PHE A 102 6.49 0.45 16.55
CA PHE A 102 5.07 0.18 16.65
C PHE A 102 4.23 1.28 15.99
N LEU A 103 4.54 2.55 16.28
CA LEU A 103 3.85 3.70 15.70
C LEU A 103 3.98 3.75 14.18
N LEU A 104 5.18 3.53 13.65
CA LEU A 104 5.40 3.50 12.19
C LEU A 104 4.67 2.32 11.54
N SER A 105 4.68 1.14 12.17
CA SER A 105 3.93 0.00 11.67
C SER A 105 2.43 0.26 11.62
N PHE A 106 1.89 0.91 12.66
CA PHE A 106 0.49 1.34 12.70
C PHE A 106 0.16 2.32 11.58
N PHE A 107 0.99 3.36 11.39
CA PHE A 107 0.78 4.32 10.31
C PHE A 107 0.89 3.69 8.94
N THR A 108 1.84 2.77 8.73
CA THR A 108 2.01 2.08 7.45
C THR A 108 0.77 1.24 7.10
N LEU A 109 0.22 0.51 8.08
CA LEU A 109 -1.02 -0.24 7.91
C LEU A 109 -2.20 0.70 7.57
N PHE A 110 -2.32 1.81 8.30
CA PHE A 110 -3.38 2.79 8.08
C PHE A 110 -3.26 3.46 6.71
N PHE A 111 -2.05 3.77 6.26
CA PHE A 111 -1.83 4.31 4.92
C PHE A 111 -2.17 3.29 3.84
N GLY A 112 -1.86 2.01 4.06
CA GLY A 112 -2.30 0.93 3.19
C GLY A 112 -3.82 0.88 3.04
N LEU A 113 -4.57 1.04 4.15
CA LEU A 113 -6.04 1.12 4.13
C LEU A 113 -6.52 2.24 3.21
N ILE A 114 -5.97 3.45 3.33
CA ILE A 114 -6.37 4.60 2.51
C ILE A 114 -6.06 4.34 1.03
N HIS A 115 -4.86 3.84 0.71
CA HIS A 115 -4.47 3.56 -0.68
C HIS A 115 -5.36 2.50 -1.32
N GLY A 116 -5.69 1.43 -0.59
CA GLY A 116 -6.58 0.40 -1.11
C GLY A 116 -7.99 0.91 -1.40
N LEU A 117 -8.51 1.84 -0.59
CA LEU A 117 -9.80 2.49 -0.89
C LEU A 117 -9.77 3.26 -2.22
N GLY A 118 -8.64 3.87 -2.59
CA GLY A 118 -8.47 4.58 -3.86
C GLY A 118 -8.66 3.68 -5.09
N PHE A 119 -8.30 2.40 -4.98
CA PHE A 119 -8.50 1.43 -6.06
C PHE A 119 -9.87 0.71 -6.03
N GLY A 120 -10.63 0.89 -4.95
CA GLY A 120 -11.85 0.10 -4.68
C GLY A 120 -12.90 0.18 -5.77
N ARG A 121 -13.18 1.36 -6.33
CA ARG A 121 -14.16 1.50 -7.42
C ARG A 121 -13.74 0.80 -8.71
N TYR A 122 -12.46 0.83 -9.05
CA TYR A 122 -11.94 0.13 -10.22
C TYR A 122 -12.04 -1.39 -10.00
N PHE A 123 -11.63 -1.85 -8.83
CA PHE A 123 -11.68 -3.25 -8.45
C PHE A 123 -13.12 -3.81 -8.47
N SER A 124 -14.09 -3.03 -8.00
CA SER A 124 -15.50 -3.43 -7.97
C SER A 124 -16.10 -3.67 -9.36
N LYS A 125 -15.56 -3.04 -10.41
CA LYS A 125 -16.00 -3.22 -11.79
C LYS A 125 -15.42 -4.48 -12.45
N ILE A 126 -14.29 -4.96 -11.93
CA ILE A 126 -13.54 -6.09 -12.52
C ILE A 126 -13.94 -7.40 -11.86
N VAL A 127 -14.14 -7.37 -10.53
CA VAL A 127 -14.52 -8.57 -9.77
C VAL A 127 -16.03 -8.75 -9.85
N LEU A 128 -16.47 -9.55 -10.82
CA LEU A 128 -17.89 -9.87 -11.06
C LEU A 128 -18.34 -11.11 -10.29
N ASP A 129 -17.40 -11.90 -9.75
CA ASP A 129 -17.69 -13.19 -9.11
C ASP A 129 -18.12 -13.04 -7.64
N THR A 130 -18.94 -14.00 -7.22
CA THR A 130 -19.38 -14.15 -5.82
C THR A 130 -18.24 -14.52 -4.88
N ASN A 131 -17.18 -15.15 -5.38
CA ASN A 131 -15.99 -15.50 -4.62
C ASN A 131 -14.87 -14.47 -4.84
N GLN A 132 -14.84 -13.45 -3.99
CA GLN A 132 -13.87 -12.34 -4.07
C GLN A 132 -12.52 -12.66 -3.41
N TYR A 133 -12.40 -13.75 -2.63
CA TYR A 133 -11.19 -14.04 -1.85
C TYR A 133 -10.00 -14.37 -2.74
N GLN A 134 -10.21 -15.24 -3.72
CA GLN A 134 -9.14 -15.66 -4.60
C GLN A 134 -8.58 -14.51 -5.45
N PRO A 135 -9.41 -13.71 -6.16
CA PRO A 135 -8.96 -12.52 -6.88
C PRO A 135 -8.18 -11.53 -6.02
N LEU A 136 -8.62 -11.32 -4.78
CA LEU A 136 -7.94 -10.41 -3.85
C LEU A 136 -6.57 -10.91 -3.43
N LEU A 137 -6.42 -12.21 -3.16
CA LEU A 137 -5.12 -12.79 -2.81
C LEU A 137 -4.14 -12.73 -3.99
N GLU A 138 -4.61 -13.05 -5.19
CA GLU A 138 -3.81 -13.00 -6.41
C GLU A 138 -3.35 -11.56 -6.70
N PHE A 139 -4.25 -10.59 -6.55
CA PHE A 139 -3.97 -9.18 -6.68
C PHE A 139 -2.97 -8.69 -5.61
N ALA A 140 -3.14 -9.09 -4.34
CA ALA A 140 -2.25 -8.75 -3.24
C ALA A 140 -0.83 -9.29 -3.45
N LEU A 141 -0.69 -10.50 -3.99
CA LEU A 141 0.61 -11.06 -4.36
C LEU A 141 1.30 -10.23 -5.45
N GLY A 142 0.54 -9.76 -6.44
CA GLY A 142 1.05 -8.87 -7.48
C GLY A 142 1.57 -7.55 -6.89
N ILE A 143 0.79 -6.92 -6.00
CA ILE A 143 1.20 -5.70 -5.28
C ILE A 143 2.50 -5.94 -4.51
N GLU A 144 2.54 -6.98 -3.67
CA GLU A 144 3.70 -7.27 -2.81
C GLU A 144 4.98 -7.46 -3.62
N ILE A 145 4.92 -8.23 -4.70
CA ILE A 145 6.09 -8.47 -5.57
C ILE A 145 6.54 -7.18 -6.25
N ALA A 146 5.62 -6.36 -6.77
CA ALA A 146 5.97 -5.09 -7.40
C ALA A 146 6.62 -4.12 -6.40
N GLN A 147 6.10 -4.03 -5.18
CA GLN A 147 6.68 -3.20 -4.12
C GLN A 147 8.07 -3.65 -3.71
N LEU A 148 8.28 -4.96 -3.57
CA LEU A 148 9.61 -5.50 -3.28
C LEU A 148 10.61 -5.17 -4.39
N ILE A 149 10.22 -5.22 -5.66
CA ILE A 149 11.08 -4.83 -6.79
C ILE A 149 11.47 -3.35 -6.72
N ILE A 150 10.56 -2.47 -6.29
CA ILE A 150 10.86 -1.03 -6.17
C ILE A 150 11.87 -0.75 -5.04
N VAL A 151 11.80 -1.50 -3.94
CA VAL A 151 12.65 -1.22 -2.76
C VAL A 151 13.99 -1.95 -2.76
N PHE A 152 14.22 -2.88 -3.70
CA PHE A 152 15.48 -3.62 -3.89
C PHE A 152 16.23 -3.19 -5.14
#